data_b5d8b13584617a3f111c9bdc64ff7a91
#
_entry.id   b5d8b13584617a3f111c9bdc64ff7a91
#
_cell.length_a   1.000
_cell.length_b   1.000
_cell.length_c   1.000
_cell.angle_alpha   90.00
_cell.angle_beta   90.00
_cell.angle_gamma   90.00
#
_symmetry.space_group_name_H-M   'P 1'
#
loop_
_entity.id
_entity.type
_entity.pdbx_description
1 polymer ?
#
loop_
_entity_poly.entity_id
_entity_poly.type
_entity_poly.pdbx_seq_one_letter_code
_entity_poly.pdbx_strand_id
1 'polypeptide(L)'
;MRATMGQIRPHPQHGRRKTRMQHVKIPASDLSRKPATRAGIDSSVDHEPRSAAAIWAPLRPFIAGERRLGRVMARRRWTGWLYEFGRFGVKQGWACLFGGIAVALMIGTYRLYPAQAPLARYDFLLVAMIAVQVTLLAGRLETLDEVKVILIYHLVGTVMEIFKTSVGSWIYPEPSLLRIAGVPLFTGFMYGCIGSYLCRVWRLFDFRFTHHPPRWCLVVLSIAIYANFFAHHYMADMRLLLFAVAALVFGRTTIHFRVWRDHRAMPLLLGLVLVSLFIWISENIGTFTRIWLYPSQSHGWAMVSFGKLGSWFLLLIISYTLVGLINAPRSVKGDHEGRPY
;
A
#
# COMPACT_ATOMS: atom_id res chain seq x y z
N MET A 1 56.01 0.74 -50.58
CA MET A 1 56.20 -0.65 -51.02
C MET A 1 54.82 -1.32 -51.08
N ARG A 2 54.43 -1.59 -52.29
CA ARG A 2 53.32 -2.47 -52.77
C ARG A 2 52.10 -2.83 -51.95
N ALA A 3 51.00 -2.38 -52.52
CA ALA A 3 49.62 -2.81 -52.34
C ALA A 3 49.39 -4.29 -52.67
N THR A 4 48.40 -4.91 -52.09
CA THR A 4 47.68 -6.05 -52.66
C THR A 4 46.19 -5.85 -52.51
N MET A 5 45.51 -5.63 -53.58
CA MET A 5 44.08 -5.61 -53.84
C MET A 5 43.52 -7.05 -53.70
N GLY A 6 42.50 -7.27 -52.90
CA GLY A 6 41.73 -8.50 -52.79
C GLY A 6 40.32 -8.28 -53.33
N GLN A 7 39.96 -9.04 -54.32
CA GLN A 7 38.77 -8.98 -55.17
C GLN A 7 37.41 -9.17 -54.41
N ILE A 8 36.45 -8.38 -54.82
CA ILE A 8 35.04 -8.50 -54.51
C ILE A 8 34.40 -9.53 -55.45
N ARG A 9 33.75 -10.57 -54.93
CA ARG A 9 32.88 -11.47 -55.71
C ARG A 9 31.38 -11.09 -55.42
N PRO A 10 30.54 -11.10 -56.50
CA PRO A 10 29.11 -10.74 -56.33
C PRO A 10 28.24 -11.90 -55.85
N HIS A 11 27.26 -11.57 -55.04
CA HIS A 11 26.24 -12.43 -54.49
C HIS A 11 25.08 -12.64 -55.47
N PRO A 12 24.52 -13.85 -55.64
CA PRO A 12 23.41 -14.10 -56.56
C PRO A 12 22.05 -13.66 -55.98
N GLN A 13 21.25 -13.06 -56.84
CA GLN A 13 19.86 -12.70 -56.64
C GLN A 13 19.00 -13.95 -56.51
N HIS A 14 18.22 -14.07 -55.45
CA HIS A 14 17.16 -15.08 -55.31
C HIS A 14 15.77 -14.46 -55.48
N GLY A 15 15.08 -15.06 -56.41
CA GLY A 15 13.81 -14.83 -57.01
C GLY A 15 12.62 -14.53 -56.07
N ARG A 16 11.82 -13.57 -56.52
CA ARG A 16 10.45 -13.30 -56.07
C ARG A 16 9.54 -14.49 -56.36
N ARG A 17 9.10 -15.23 -55.34
CA ARG A 17 7.95 -16.15 -55.42
C ARG A 17 6.65 -15.35 -55.26
N LYS A 18 5.89 -15.21 -56.34
CA LYS A 18 4.50 -14.77 -56.31
C LYS A 18 3.62 -15.87 -55.72
N THR A 19 3.05 -15.65 -54.53
CA THR A 19 2.06 -16.54 -53.93
C THR A 19 0.68 -16.15 -54.46
N ARG A 20 0.10 -17.06 -55.24
CA ARG A 20 -1.22 -17.02 -55.87
C ARG A 20 -2.31 -17.13 -54.79
N MET A 21 -3.16 -16.09 -54.63
CA MET A 21 -4.36 -16.17 -53.82
C MET A 21 -5.35 -17.16 -54.45
N GLN A 22 -5.66 -18.23 -53.75
CA GLN A 22 -6.80 -19.10 -54.06
C GLN A 22 -8.05 -18.53 -53.36
N HIS A 23 -9.03 -18.12 -54.21
CA HIS A 23 -10.40 -17.82 -53.76
C HIS A 23 -11.08 -19.11 -53.33
N VAL A 24 -11.35 -19.25 -52.03
CA VAL A 24 -12.26 -20.28 -51.49
C VAL A 24 -13.69 -19.75 -51.59
N LYS A 25 -14.49 -20.36 -52.46
CA LYS A 25 -15.94 -20.15 -52.55
C LYS A 25 -16.60 -20.81 -51.36
N ILE A 26 -17.34 -20.02 -50.56
CA ILE A 26 -18.23 -20.51 -49.50
C ILE A 26 -19.60 -20.79 -50.12
N PRO A 27 -20.17 -21.97 -50.02
CA PRO A 27 -21.52 -22.25 -50.50
C PRO A 27 -22.56 -21.62 -49.58
N ALA A 28 -23.53 -20.91 -50.13
CA ALA A 28 -24.71 -20.38 -49.45
C ALA A 28 -25.75 -21.52 -49.32
N SER A 29 -25.82 -22.10 -48.12
CA SER A 29 -26.98 -22.85 -47.64
C SER A 29 -26.78 -23.12 -46.13
N ASP A 30 -27.36 -22.29 -45.30
CA ASP A 30 -28.15 -22.69 -44.13
C ASP A 30 -28.69 -21.44 -43.35
N LEU A 31 -29.76 -20.86 -43.93
CA LEU A 31 -30.63 -19.93 -43.22
C LEU A 31 -31.80 -20.70 -42.64
N SER A 32 -31.59 -21.46 -41.56
CA SER A 32 -32.66 -22.01 -40.75
C SER A 32 -32.09 -22.52 -39.42
N ARG A 33 -31.87 -21.63 -38.47
CA ARG A 33 -31.78 -22.03 -37.06
C ARG A 33 -32.64 -21.16 -36.18
N LYS A 34 -33.62 -21.85 -35.60
CA LYS A 34 -34.55 -21.42 -34.54
C LYS A 34 -33.79 -20.73 -33.38
N PRO A 35 -34.46 -19.85 -32.61
CA PRO A 35 -33.83 -19.20 -31.43
C PRO A 35 -33.57 -20.27 -30.37
N ALA A 36 -32.33 -20.49 -30.08
CA ALA A 36 -31.90 -21.36 -29.00
C ALA A 36 -32.24 -20.73 -27.64
N THR A 37 -32.97 -21.49 -26.90
CA THR A 37 -33.39 -21.35 -25.51
C THR A 37 -32.26 -20.86 -24.59
N ARG A 38 -32.60 -19.88 -23.80
CA ARG A 38 -31.85 -19.32 -22.68
C ARG A 38 -31.62 -20.39 -21.61
N ALA A 39 -30.52 -21.13 -21.71
CA ALA A 39 -30.03 -22.03 -20.65
C ALA A 39 -28.52 -22.20 -20.83
N GLY A 40 -27.78 -21.22 -20.35
CA GLY A 40 -26.34 -21.22 -20.20
C GLY A 40 -26.04 -20.36 -18.97
N ILE A 41 -26.37 -20.91 -17.79
CA ILE A 41 -25.84 -20.36 -16.53
C ILE A 41 -24.33 -20.52 -16.63
N ASP A 42 -23.70 -19.36 -16.81
CA ASP A 42 -22.27 -19.15 -16.89
C ASP A 42 -21.56 -19.82 -15.69
N SER A 43 -20.90 -20.94 -15.96
CA SER A 43 -20.05 -21.67 -15.02
C SER A 43 -18.66 -21.02 -14.83
N SER A 44 -18.53 -19.74 -15.15
CA SER A 44 -17.32 -18.92 -14.90
C SER A 44 -17.20 -18.42 -13.45
N VAL A 45 -18.06 -18.91 -12.55
CA VAL A 45 -18.02 -18.61 -11.12
C VAL A 45 -17.10 -19.64 -10.46
N ASP A 46 -15.83 -19.46 -10.42
CA ASP A 46 -14.89 -19.98 -9.40
C ASP A 46 -13.44 -20.07 -9.90
N HIS A 47 -12.95 -19.02 -10.57
CA HIS A 47 -11.51 -18.81 -10.58
C HIS A 47 -11.09 -17.85 -9.45
N GLU A 48 -11.34 -18.28 -8.20
CA GLU A 48 -10.60 -17.73 -7.08
C GLU A 48 -9.16 -18.30 -7.13
N PRO A 49 -8.13 -17.44 -7.05
CA PRO A 49 -6.74 -17.91 -7.09
C PRO A 49 -6.49 -18.90 -5.95
N ARG A 50 -5.62 -19.85 -6.19
CA ARG A 50 -5.17 -20.98 -5.33
C ARG A 50 -4.74 -20.62 -3.88
N SER A 51 -5.21 -19.54 -3.30
CA SER A 51 -4.91 -19.11 -1.92
C SER A 51 -5.82 -19.72 -0.84
N ALA A 52 -6.75 -20.61 -1.19
CA ALA A 52 -7.58 -21.29 -0.19
C ALA A 52 -6.76 -22.13 0.80
N ALA A 53 -5.55 -22.59 0.43
CA ALA A 53 -4.64 -23.28 1.33
C ALA A 53 -3.99 -22.36 2.39
N ALA A 54 -4.00 -21.04 2.18
CA ALA A 54 -3.39 -20.05 3.07
C ALA A 54 -4.37 -19.46 4.10
N ILE A 55 -5.64 -19.89 4.09
CA ILE A 55 -6.62 -19.37 5.05
C ILE A 55 -6.42 -20.06 6.40
N TRP A 56 -6.18 -19.25 7.42
CA TRP A 56 -6.07 -19.70 8.80
C TRP A 56 -7.29 -20.55 9.18
N ALA A 57 -7.03 -21.79 9.63
CA ALA A 57 -8.09 -22.79 9.84
C ALA A 57 -9.28 -22.31 10.70
N PRO A 58 -9.09 -21.54 11.80
CA PRO A 58 -10.20 -20.99 12.59
C PRO A 58 -11.12 -20.02 11.84
N LEU A 59 -10.63 -19.35 10.78
CA LEU A 59 -11.44 -18.41 10.00
C LEU A 59 -12.26 -19.07 8.89
N ARG A 60 -12.03 -20.34 8.57
CA ARG A 60 -12.74 -21.06 7.51
C ARG A 60 -14.26 -21.05 7.65
N PRO A 61 -14.87 -21.35 8.82
CA PRO A 61 -16.31 -21.31 8.99
C PRO A 61 -16.89 -19.90 8.84
N PHE A 62 -16.16 -18.87 9.33
CA PHE A 62 -16.56 -17.48 9.16
C PHE A 62 -16.56 -17.06 7.69
N ILE A 63 -15.52 -17.42 6.94
CA ILE A 63 -15.43 -17.13 5.50
C ILE A 63 -16.49 -17.87 4.71
N ALA A 64 -16.80 -19.13 5.08
CA ALA A 64 -17.89 -19.88 4.44
C ALA A 64 -19.26 -19.23 4.70
N GLY A 65 -19.53 -18.78 5.91
CA GLY A 65 -20.72 -18.03 6.28
C GLY A 65 -20.82 -16.70 5.53
N GLU A 66 -19.73 -15.97 5.43
CA GLU A 66 -19.62 -14.70 4.70
C GLU A 66 -19.93 -14.89 3.20
N ARG A 67 -19.37 -15.94 2.57
CA ARG A 67 -19.67 -16.29 1.17
C ARG A 67 -21.15 -16.64 0.97
N ARG A 68 -21.78 -17.33 1.94
CA ARG A 68 -23.23 -17.63 1.89
C ARG A 68 -24.05 -16.37 1.99
N LEU A 69 -23.70 -15.45 2.91
CA LEU A 69 -24.36 -14.15 3.05
C LEU A 69 -24.22 -13.32 1.76
N GLY A 70 -23.02 -13.29 1.15
CA GLY A 70 -22.79 -12.59 -0.12
C GLY A 70 -23.69 -13.07 -1.25
N ARG A 71 -23.94 -14.39 -1.37
CA ARG A 71 -24.87 -14.95 -2.37
C ARG A 71 -26.31 -14.49 -2.15
N VAL A 72 -26.75 -14.40 -0.91
CA VAL A 72 -28.10 -13.92 -0.58
C VAL A 72 -28.23 -12.42 -0.84
N MET A 73 -27.24 -11.63 -0.41
CA MET A 73 -27.22 -10.17 -0.57
C MET A 73 -27.07 -9.73 -2.05
N ALA A 74 -26.47 -10.56 -2.89
CA ALA A 74 -26.32 -10.29 -4.32
C ALA A 74 -27.65 -10.26 -5.11
N ARG A 75 -28.75 -10.73 -4.52
CA ARG A 75 -30.06 -10.81 -5.18
C ARG A 75 -30.65 -9.44 -5.51
N ARG A 76 -30.35 -8.40 -4.72
CA ARG A 76 -30.81 -7.03 -4.94
C ARG A 76 -29.59 -6.09 -5.06
N ARG A 77 -29.63 -5.14 -5.97
CA ARG A 77 -28.55 -4.20 -6.25
C ARG A 77 -28.13 -3.39 -5.02
N TRP A 78 -29.08 -2.91 -4.25
CA TRP A 78 -28.85 -2.14 -3.02
C TRP A 78 -28.18 -2.98 -1.91
N THR A 79 -28.68 -4.18 -1.64
CA THR A 79 -28.11 -5.07 -0.63
C THR A 79 -26.72 -5.57 -1.03
N GLY A 80 -26.47 -5.75 -2.33
CA GLY A 80 -25.16 -6.08 -2.87
C GLY A 80 -24.14 -4.96 -2.62
N TRP A 81 -24.54 -3.69 -2.82
CA TRP A 81 -23.67 -2.53 -2.52
C TRP A 81 -23.36 -2.42 -1.03
N LEU A 82 -24.36 -2.56 -0.15
CA LEU A 82 -24.18 -2.51 1.29
C LEU A 82 -23.26 -3.64 1.78
N TYR A 83 -23.42 -4.84 1.24
CA TYR A 83 -22.53 -5.97 1.53
C TYR A 83 -21.10 -5.70 1.08
N GLU A 84 -20.91 -5.17 -0.14
CA GLU A 84 -19.58 -4.83 -0.67
C GLU A 84 -18.92 -3.74 0.19
N PHE A 85 -19.66 -2.72 0.63
CA PHE A 85 -19.18 -1.69 1.54
C PHE A 85 -18.77 -2.26 2.90
N GLY A 86 -19.60 -3.11 3.51
CA GLY A 86 -19.26 -3.82 4.74
C GLY A 86 -18.01 -4.68 4.60
N ARG A 87 -17.88 -5.41 3.50
CA ARG A 87 -16.69 -6.21 3.18
C ARG A 87 -15.44 -5.34 2.98
N PHE A 88 -15.60 -4.18 2.35
CA PHE A 88 -14.51 -3.19 2.26
C PHE A 88 -14.04 -2.77 3.65
N GLY A 89 -14.97 -2.42 4.55
CA GLY A 89 -14.65 -2.05 5.94
C GLY A 89 -13.91 -3.17 6.69
N VAL A 90 -14.38 -4.42 6.57
CA VAL A 90 -13.71 -5.58 7.20
C VAL A 90 -12.29 -5.78 6.64
N LYS A 91 -12.10 -5.68 5.32
CA LYS A 91 -10.76 -5.77 4.70
C LYS A 91 -9.85 -4.62 5.16
N GLN A 92 -10.37 -3.40 5.28
CA GLN A 92 -9.61 -2.26 5.78
C GLN A 92 -9.25 -2.43 7.26
N GLY A 93 -10.20 -2.86 8.11
CA GLY A 93 -9.92 -3.17 9.51
C GLY A 93 -8.86 -4.25 9.66
N TRP A 94 -8.90 -5.29 8.81
CA TRP A 94 -7.88 -6.34 8.79
C TRP A 94 -6.51 -5.80 8.32
N ALA A 95 -6.48 -4.91 7.35
CA ALA A 95 -5.25 -4.27 6.90
C ALA A 95 -4.66 -3.36 8.00
N CYS A 96 -5.50 -2.69 8.77
CA CYS A 96 -5.11 -1.84 9.90
C CYS A 96 -4.79 -2.62 11.19
N LEU A 97 -4.81 -3.96 11.20
CA LEU A 97 -4.72 -4.76 12.43
C LEU A 97 -3.51 -4.38 13.29
N PHE A 98 -2.31 -4.32 12.71
CA PHE A 98 -1.09 -3.99 13.45
C PHE A 98 -1.14 -2.55 13.99
N GLY A 99 -1.48 -1.57 13.16
CA GLY A 99 -1.64 -0.17 13.58
C GLY A 99 -2.79 0.03 14.56
N GLY A 100 -3.90 -0.68 14.38
CA GLY A 100 -5.04 -0.64 15.31
C GLY A 100 -4.69 -1.15 16.70
N ILE A 101 -3.91 -2.25 16.78
CA ILE A 101 -3.40 -2.75 18.06
C ILE A 101 -2.43 -1.73 18.69
N ALA A 102 -1.53 -1.10 17.90
CA ALA A 102 -0.64 -0.07 18.39
C ALA A 102 -1.41 1.12 19.01
N VAL A 103 -2.43 1.63 18.29
CA VAL A 103 -3.29 2.70 18.81
C VAL A 103 -4.04 2.27 20.07
N ALA A 104 -4.57 1.04 20.11
CA ALA A 104 -5.25 0.50 21.28
C ALA A 104 -4.30 0.40 22.50
N LEU A 105 -3.05 -0.02 22.29
CA LEU A 105 -2.01 -0.05 23.34
C LEU A 105 -1.65 1.36 23.82
N MET A 106 -1.54 2.34 22.92
CA MET A 106 -1.30 3.74 23.32
C MET A 106 -2.44 4.28 24.19
N ILE A 107 -3.69 4.07 23.80
CA ILE A 107 -4.86 4.49 24.57
C ILE A 107 -4.96 3.70 25.89
N GLY A 108 -4.81 2.38 25.84
CA GLY A 108 -4.89 1.51 27.02
C GLY A 108 -3.84 1.85 28.05
N THR A 109 -2.59 2.03 27.65
CA THR A 109 -1.50 2.42 28.57
C THR A 109 -1.67 3.84 29.11
N TYR A 110 -2.20 4.77 28.32
CA TYR A 110 -2.50 6.11 28.79
C TYR A 110 -3.53 6.11 29.94
N ARG A 111 -4.51 5.22 29.89
CA ARG A 111 -5.60 5.14 30.87
C ARG A 111 -5.27 4.26 32.06
N LEU A 112 -4.56 3.17 31.85
CA LEU A 112 -4.45 2.06 32.81
C LEU A 112 -3.02 1.80 33.30
N TYR A 113 -2.00 2.44 32.72
CA TYR A 113 -0.61 2.15 33.12
C TYR A 113 -0.29 2.75 34.48
N PRO A 114 0.14 1.94 35.49
CA PRO A 114 0.40 2.45 36.81
C PRO A 114 1.61 3.42 36.81
N ALA A 115 1.49 4.53 37.54
CA ALA A 115 2.58 5.51 37.66
C ALA A 115 3.85 4.94 38.33
N GLN A 116 3.69 3.88 39.15
CA GLN A 116 4.78 3.22 39.87
C GLN A 116 5.16 1.87 39.25
N ALA A 117 4.84 1.64 37.97
CA ALA A 117 5.19 0.39 37.30
C ALA A 117 6.72 0.22 37.28
N PRO A 118 7.25 -1.01 37.48
CA PRO A 118 8.69 -1.26 37.48
C PRO A 118 9.33 -1.06 36.09
N LEU A 119 8.52 -1.17 35.02
CA LEU A 119 8.92 -0.92 33.65
C LEU A 119 8.35 0.42 33.19
N ALA A 120 9.17 1.25 32.54
CA ALA A 120 8.68 2.50 31.98
C ALA A 120 7.67 2.23 30.84
N ARG A 121 6.68 3.10 30.68
CA ARG A 121 5.58 2.91 29.70
C ARG A 121 6.08 2.71 28.27
N TYR A 122 7.09 3.44 27.83
CA TYR A 122 7.65 3.30 26.50
C TYR A 122 8.36 1.96 26.29
N ASP A 123 9.05 1.47 27.33
CA ASP A 123 9.70 0.17 27.28
C ASP A 123 8.64 -0.96 27.25
N PHE A 124 7.56 -0.81 28.02
CA PHE A 124 6.41 -1.72 27.93
C PHE A 124 5.78 -1.72 26.54
N LEU A 125 5.58 -0.54 25.91
CA LEU A 125 5.05 -0.45 24.56
C LEU A 125 5.97 -1.15 23.54
N LEU A 126 7.30 -1.02 23.71
CA LEU A 126 8.26 -1.73 22.86
C LEU A 126 8.10 -3.25 22.99
N VAL A 127 8.09 -3.78 24.22
CA VAL A 127 7.91 -5.23 24.46
C VAL A 127 6.58 -5.71 23.93
N ALA A 128 5.49 -4.96 24.16
CA ALA A 128 4.17 -5.28 23.66
C ALA A 128 4.11 -5.31 22.13
N MET A 129 4.72 -4.33 21.44
CA MET A 129 4.77 -4.30 19.97
C MET A 129 5.60 -5.45 19.38
N ILE A 130 6.72 -5.83 20.02
CA ILE A 130 7.49 -7.02 19.64
C ILE A 130 6.64 -8.27 19.82
N ALA A 131 5.95 -8.41 20.95
CA ALA A 131 5.08 -9.56 21.22
C ALA A 131 3.94 -9.67 20.19
N VAL A 132 3.32 -8.54 19.83
CA VAL A 132 2.31 -8.48 18.76
C VAL A 132 2.91 -8.93 17.42
N GLN A 133 4.09 -8.41 17.05
CA GLN A 133 4.76 -8.78 15.80
C GLN A 133 5.06 -10.28 15.74
N VAL A 134 5.62 -10.84 16.82
CA VAL A 134 5.91 -12.28 16.92
C VAL A 134 4.62 -13.11 16.85
N THR A 135 3.56 -12.66 17.52
CA THR A 135 2.24 -13.35 17.50
C THR A 135 1.63 -13.35 16.09
N LEU A 136 1.69 -12.22 15.38
CA LEU A 136 1.18 -12.12 14.01
C LEU A 136 1.97 -12.99 13.05
N LEU A 137 3.29 -13.08 13.22
CA LEU A 137 4.16 -13.94 12.42
C LEU A 137 3.92 -15.41 12.73
N ALA A 138 3.90 -15.80 14.02
CA ALA A 138 3.63 -17.19 14.45
C ALA A 138 2.24 -17.65 14.03
N GLY A 139 1.24 -16.77 14.10
CA GLY A 139 -0.12 -16.98 13.62
C GLY A 139 -0.27 -17.00 12.10
N ARG A 140 0.82 -16.82 11.35
CA ARG A 140 0.82 -16.71 9.87
C ARG A 140 -0.13 -15.62 9.35
N LEU A 141 -0.37 -14.60 10.14
CA LEU A 141 -1.15 -13.42 9.78
C LEU A 141 -0.29 -12.36 9.08
N GLU A 142 1.03 -12.47 9.25
CA GLU A 142 2.05 -11.72 8.51
C GLU A 142 3.06 -12.67 7.85
N THR A 143 3.66 -12.21 6.77
CA THR A 143 4.71 -12.91 6.05
C THR A 143 6.09 -12.38 6.46
N LEU A 144 7.15 -13.16 6.22
CA LEU A 144 8.53 -12.70 6.47
C LEU A 144 8.88 -11.47 5.62
N ASP A 145 8.31 -11.33 4.43
CA ASP A 145 8.56 -10.16 3.59
C ASP A 145 7.88 -8.91 4.16
N GLU A 146 6.70 -9.05 4.76
CA GLU A 146 6.05 -7.96 5.51
C GLU A 146 6.90 -7.55 6.72
N VAL A 147 7.47 -8.51 7.45
CA VAL A 147 8.38 -8.21 8.58
C VAL A 147 9.62 -7.45 8.12
N LYS A 148 10.24 -7.83 6.99
CA LYS A 148 11.37 -7.08 6.42
C LYS A 148 10.99 -5.63 6.11
N VAL A 149 9.80 -5.40 5.53
CA VAL A 149 9.28 -4.05 5.28
C VAL A 149 9.14 -3.30 6.59
N ILE A 150 8.52 -3.89 7.61
CA ILE A 150 8.35 -3.26 8.93
C ILE A 150 9.71 -2.86 9.52
N LEU A 151 10.73 -3.73 9.43
CA LEU A 151 12.08 -3.43 9.89
C LEU A 151 12.75 -2.28 9.14
N ILE A 152 12.57 -2.20 7.81
CA ILE A 152 13.05 -1.06 7.01
C ILE A 152 12.38 0.23 7.46
N TYR A 153 11.06 0.20 7.67
CA TYR A 153 10.31 1.35 8.17
C TYR A 153 10.74 1.74 9.59
N HIS A 154 11.01 0.75 10.45
CA HIS A 154 11.54 0.99 11.78
C HIS A 154 12.88 1.72 11.72
N LEU A 155 13.80 1.27 10.86
CA LEU A 155 15.11 1.91 10.69
C LEU A 155 14.98 3.34 10.14
N VAL A 156 14.27 3.50 9.01
CA VAL A 156 14.08 4.81 8.35
C VAL A 156 13.34 5.78 9.30
N GLY A 157 12.28 5.31 9.96
CA GLY A 157 11.53 6.09 10.94
C GLY A 157 12.39 6.51 12.13
N THR A 158 13.21 5.62 12.68
CA THR A 158 14.12 5.95 13.80
C THR A 158 15.12 7.04 13.42
N VAL A 159 15.71 7.00 12.22
CA VAL A 159 16.60 8.06 11.72
C VAL A 159 15.85 9.39 11.63
N MET A 160 14.64 9.39 11.09
CA MET A 160 13.80 10.60 11.02
C MET A 160 13.46 11.14 12.41
N GLU A 161 13.14 10.27 13.36
CA GLU A 161 12.82 10.63 14.74
C GLU A 161 13.99 11.26 15.46
N ILE A 162 15.18 10.66 15.37
CA ILE A 162 16.42 11.18 15.96
C ILE A 162 16.66 12.61 15.46
N PHE A 163 16.59 12.83 14.16
CA PHE A 163 16.78 14.16 13.58
C PHE A 163 15.73 15.14 14.07
N LYS A 164 14.44 14.80 13.99
CA LYS A 164 13.34 15.71 14.35
C LYS A 164 13.33 16.05 15.84
N THR A 165 13.68 15.10 16.68
CA THR A 165 13.82 15.34 18.11
C THR A 165 15.03 16.22 18.40
N SER A 166 16.16 16.04 17.70
CA SER A 166 17.37 16.87 17.89
C SER A 166 17.15 18.34 17.48
N VAL A 167 16.30 18.61 16.48
CA VAL A 167 15.93 19.98 16.07
C VAL A 167 14.69 20.51 16.79
N GLY A 168 14.19 19.83 17.82
CA GLY A 168 13.08 20.29 18.66
C GLY A 168 11.71 20.28 17.99
N SER A 169 11.51 19.51 16.91
CA SER A 169 10.20 19.43 16.22
C SER A 169 9.12 18.81 17.12
N TRP A 170 9.49 17.85 17.99
CA TRP A 170 8.68 17.24 19.04
C TRP A 170 9.57 16.59 20.10
N ILE A 171 8.98 16.25 21.21
CA ILE A 171 9.67 15.61 22.33
C ILE A 171 8.93 14.36 22.80
N TYR A 172 9.65 13.46 23.45
CA TYR A 172 9.14 12.28 24.15
C TYR A 172 9.20 12.54 25.66
N PRO A 173 8.06 12.90 26.30
CA PRO A 173 8.06 13.45 27.66
C PRO A 173 8.35 12.42 28.76
N GLU A 174 8.06 11.13 28.52
CA GLU A 174 8.18 10.09 29.53
C GLU A 174 9.58 9.45 29.52
N PRO A 175 10.07 8.94 30.66
CA PRO A 175 11.32 8.22 30.73
C PRO A 175 11.23 6.86 30.03
N SER A 176 12.36 6.33 29.54
CA SER A 176 12.53 4.94 29.13
C SER A 176 13.99 4.54 29.19
N LEU A 177 14.27 3.25 29.36
CA LEU A 177 15.61 2.68 29.35
C LEU A 177 16.10 2.48 27.89
N LEU A 178 15.21 2.04 27.00
CA LEU A 178 15.53 1.68 25.62
C LEU A 178 15.32 2.89 24.68
N ARG A 179 16.34 3.76 24.64
CA ARG A 179 16.38 4.97 23.79
C ARG A 179 17.64 5.03 22.95
N ILE A 180 17.54 5.63 21.77
CA ILE A 180 18.67 6.02 20.94
C ILE A 180 18.57 7.53 20.69
N ALA A 181 19.58 8.30 21.09
CA ALA A 181 19.62 9.77 20.94
C ALA A 181 18.34 10.47 21.44
N GLY A 182 17.81 10.04 22.61
CA GLY A 182 16.58 10.61 23.20
C GLY A 182 15.26 10.07 22.63
N VAL A 183 15.29 9.25 21.60
CA VAL A 183 14.12 8.65 20.95
C VAL A 183 13.86 7.25 21.49
N PRO A 184 12.68 6.95 22.06
CA PRO A 184 12.31 5.60 22.51
C PRO A 184 12.22 4.62 21.33
N LEU A 185 12.75 3.41 21.48
CA LEU A 185 12.81 2.44 20.37
C LEU A 185 11.43 1.99 19.85
N PHE A 186 10.38 2.06 20.68
CA PHE A 186 9.03 1.67 20.21
C PHE A 186 8.52 2.56 19.07
N THR A 187 9.04 3.80 18.92
CA THR A 187 8.59 4.77 17.91
C THR A 187 8.77 4.27 16.49
N GLY A 188 9.81 3.48 16.24
CA GLY A 188 10.02 2.85 14.95
C GLY A 188 8.88 1.94 14.52
N PHE A 189 8.17 1.29 15.47
CA PHE A 189 6.98 0.49 15.17
C PHE A 189 5.80 1.33 14.67
N MET A 190 5.69 2.60 15.05
CA MET A 190 4.65 3.50 14.54
C MET A 190 4.78 3.68 13.02
N TYR A 191 6.01 3.82 12.51
CA TYR A 191 6.28 3.81 11.07
C TYR A 191 6.05 2.42 10.47
N GLY A 192 6.45 1.38 11.18
CA GLY A 192 6.21 -0.02 10.81
C GLY A 192 4.71 -0.33 10.60
N CYS A 193 3.81 0.33 11.34
CA CYS A 193 2.36 0.21 11.15
C CYS A 193 1.92 0.63 9.74
N ILE A 194 2.53 1.68 9.17
CA ILE A 194 2.23 2.14 7.81
C ILE A 194 2.70 1.09 6.79
N GLY A 195 3.91 0.55 6.99
CA GLY A 195 4.46 -0.52 6.14
C GLY A 195 3.59 -1.77 6.16
N SER A 196 3.20 -2.25 7.34
CA SER A 196 2.30 -3.40 7.52
C SER A 196 0.96 -3.15 6.82
N TYR A 197 0.34 -1.98 7.01
CA TYR A 197 -0.90 -1.60 6.35
C TYR A 197 -0.78 -1.67 4.83
N LEU A 198 0.23 -1.03 4.25
CA LEU A 198 0.43 -0.99 2.80
C LEU A 198 0.66 -2.39 2.21
N CYS A 199 1.46 -3.23 2.84
CA CYS A 199 1.66 -4.61 2.39
C CYS A 199 0.35 -5.42 2.44
N ARG A 200 -0.44 -5.26 3.50
CA ARG A 200 -1.71 -5.96 3.67
C ARG A 200 -2.77 -5.51 2.66
N VAL A 201 -2.94 -4.20 2.41
CA VAL A 201 -3.89 -3.74 1.39
C VAL A 201 -3.48 -4.21 0.00
N TRP A 202 -2.18 -4.24 -0.30
CA TRP A 202 -1.67 -4.76 -1.57
C TRP A 202 -2.06 -6.22 -1.79
N ARG A 203 -1.95 -7.04 -0.76
CA ARG A 203 -2.33 -8.46 -0.78
C ARG A 203 -3.85 -8.67 -0.83
N LEU A 204 -4.63 -7.84 -0.09
CA LEU A 204 -6.07 -8.05 0.11
C LEU A 204 -6.92 -7.55 -1.05
N PHE A 205 -6.49 -6.50 -1.77
CA PHE A 205 -7.32 -5.80 -2.73
C PHE A 205 -6.98 -6.07 -4.20
N ASP A 206 -5.99 -6.92 -4.51
CA ASP A 206 -5.58 -7.24 -5.89
C ASP A 206 -5.43 -5.97 -6.74
N PHE A 207 -4.52 -5.10 -6.33
CA PHE A 207 -4.30 -3.81 -6.96
C PHE A 207 -3.80 -3.95 -8.40
N ARG A 208 -4.42 -3.20 -9.30
CA ARG A 208 -3.99 -2.98 -10.68
C ARG A 208 -4.00 -1.48 -10.95
N PHE A 209 -3.16 -1.05 -11.86
CA PHE A 209 -2.97 0.36 -12.12
C PHE A 209 -3.12 0.67 -13.60
N THR A 210 -3.63 1.86 -13.91
CA THR A 210 -3.55 2.49 -15.23
C THR A 210 -2.74 3.76 -15.11
N HIS A 211 -1.93 4.08 -16.13
CA HIS A 211 -1.04 5.25 -16.17
C HIS A 211 -0.13 5.37 -14.93
N HIS A 212 0.37 4.22 -14.45
CA HIS A 212 1.30 4.21 -13.32
C HIS A 212 2.66 4.81 -13.76
N PRO A 213 3.23 5.76 -13.00
CA PRO A 213 4.51 6.35 -13.32
C PRO A 213 5.65 5.31 -13.24
N PRO A 214 6.73 5.49 -14.02
CA PRO A 214 7.87 4.59 -13.99
C PRO A 214 8.59 4.66 -12.63
N ARG A 215 9.22 3.56 -12.23
CA ARG A 215 9.86 3.42 -10.91
C ARG A 215 10.86 4.53 -10.59
N TRP A 216 11.66 4.95 -11.58
CA TRP A 216 12.64 6.00 -11.36
C TRP A 216 12.00 7.33 -10.93
N CYS A 217 10.83 7.71 -11.50
CA CYS A 217 10.10 8.91 -11.08
C CYS A 217 9.69 8.82 -9.61
N LEU A 218 9.20 7.67 -9.17
CA LEU A 218 8.81 7.44 -7.78
C LEU A 218 10.00 7.56 -6.84
N VAL A 219 11.14 6.97 -7.22
CA VAL A 219 12.37 7.01 -6.44
C VAL A 219 12.90 8.44 -6.34
N VAL A 220 12.98 9.17 -7.46
CA VAL A 220 13.44 10.56 -7.47
C VAL A 220 12.53 11.45 -6.63
N LEU A 221 11.21 11.33 -6.78
CA LEU A 221 10.25 12.08 -5.99
C LEU A 221 10.39 11.74 -4.49
N SER A 222 10.53 10.46 -4.14
CA SER A 222 10.71 10.02 -2.75
C SER A 222 12.01 10.57 -2.15
N ILE A 223 13.11 10.58 -2.90
CA ILE A 223 14.38 11.19 -2.46
C ILE A 223 14.20 12.69 -2.25
N ALA A 224 13.53 13.40 -3.16
CA ALA A 224 13.28 14.83 -3.02
C ALA A 224 12.41 15.15 -1.79
N ILE A 225 11.34 14.35 -1.55
CA ILE A 225 10.49 14.48 -0.36
C ILE A 225 11.32 14.24 0.91
N TYR A 226 12.12 13.17 0.93
CA TYR A 226 12.95 12.81 2.08
C TYR A 226 14.01 13.88 2.35
N ALA A 227 14.68 14.39 1.32
CA ALA A 227 15.63 15.48 1.44
C ALA A 227 14.97 16.76 2.00
N ASN A 228 13.79 17.15 1.49
CA ASN A 228 13.05 18.31 2.02
C ASN A 228 12.63 18.10 3.48
N PHE A 229 12.31 16.88 3.89
CA PHE A 229 11.95 16.58 5.29
C PHE A 229 13.07 16.95 6.28
N PHE A 230 14.32 16.86 5.88
CA PHE A 230 15.48 17.31 6.68
C PHE A 230 15.82 18.77 6.41
N ALA A 231 15.87 19.16 5.14
CA ALA A 231 16.41 20.43 4.70
C ALA A 231 15.54 21.65 5.05
N HIS A 232 14.22 21.50 5.20
CA HIS A 232 13.30 22.63 5.43
C HIS A 232 13.53 23.37 6.78
N HIS A 233 14.37 22.83 7.67
CA HIS A 233 14.82 23.51 8.87
C HIS A 233 15.92 24.53 8.59
N TYR A 234 16.62 24.39 7.47
CA TYR A 234 17.78 25.20 7.10
C TYR A 234 17.57 25.96 5.79
N MET A 235 16.62 25.53 4.98
CA MET A 235 16.33 26.07 3.65
C MET A 235 14.84 26.34 3.49
N ALA A 236 14.44 26.98 2.39
CA ALA A 236 13.05 27.18 2.06
C ALA A 236 12.29 25.85 1.97
N ASP A 237 11.10 25.84 2.55
CA ASP A 237 10.24 24.66 2.53
C ASP A 237 9.63 24.43 1.13
N MET A 238 10.02 23.34 0.49
CA MET A 238 9.59 22.99 -0.86
C MET A 238 8.31 22.15 -0.90
N ARG A 239 7.56 22.04 0.20
CA ARG A 239 6.35 21.18 0.26
C ARG A 239 5.34 21.51 -0.83
N LEU A 240 5.07 22.80 -1.11
CA LEU A 240 4.13 23.19 -2.16
C LEU A 240 4.58 22.73 -3.55
N LEU A 241 5.86 22.86 -3.86
CA LEU A 241 6.44 22.33 -5.10
C LEU A 241 6.30 20.79 -5.16
N LEU A 242 6.60 20.12 -4.07
CA LEU A 242 6.49 18.64 -4.00
C LEU A 242 5.03 18.18 -4.14
N PHE A 243 4.04 18.93 -3.63
CA PHE A 243 2.62 18.64 -3.90
C PHE A 243 2.29 18.80 -5.39
N ALA A 244 2.77 19.86 -6.03
CA ALA A 244 2.55 20.07 -7.47
C ALA A 244 3.21 18.94 -8.30
N VAL A 245 4.44 18.56 -7.98
CA VAL A 245 5.14 17.44 -8.64
C VAL A 245 4.39 16.13 -8.41
N ALA A 246 3.94 15.85 -7.17
CA ALA A 246 3.16 14.64 -6.88
C ALA A 246 1.83 14.63 -7.67
N ALA A 247 1.15 15.78 -7.79
CA ALA A 247 -0.06 15.90 -8.59
C ALA A 247 0.21 15.66 -10.08
N LEU A 248 1.32 16.14 -10.62
CA LEU A 248 1.73 15.89 -12.02
C LEU A 248 2.09 14.42 -12.25
N VAL A 249 2.86 13.81 -11.34
CA VAL A 249 3.33 12.42 -11.45
C VAL A 249 2.17 11.43 -11.34
N PHE A 250 1.27 11.64 -10.40
CA PHE A 250 0.16 10.70 -10.10
C PHE A 250 -1.20 11.14 -10.65
N GLY A 251 -1.33 12.34 -11.20
CA GLY A 251 -2.63 12.93 -11.55
C GLY A 251 -3.47 12.11 -12.54
N ARG A 252 -2.82 11.30 -13.39
CA ARG A 252 -3.49 10.38 -14.32
C ARG A 252 -3.58 8.94 -13.81
N THR A 253 -2.94 8.63 -12.68
CA THR A 253 -2.87 7.27 -12.15
C THR A 253 -4.19 6.88 -11.51
N THR A 254 -4.78 5.81 -12.01
CA THR A 254 -5.98 5.20 -11.42
C THR A 254 -5.60 3.85 -10.82
N ILE A 255 -5.99 3.64 -9.57
CA ILE A 255 -5.89 2.36 -8.89
C ILE A 255 -7.21 1.60 -9.02
N HIS A 256 -7.13 0.37 -9.48
CA HIS A 256 -8.22 -0.58 -9.54
C HIS A 256 -8.05 -1.58 -8.42
N PHE A 257 -9.07 -1.75 -7.59
CA PHE A 257 -9.04 -2.61 -6.42
C PHE A 257 -10.27 -3.50 -6.34
N ARG A 258 -10.09 -4.74 -5.90
CA ARG A 258 -11.17 -5.72 -5.83
C ARG A 258 -11.60 -5.96 -4.39
N VAL A 259 -12.83 -5.53 -4.08
CA VAL A 259 -13.44 -5.79 -2.78
C VAL A 259 -14.12 -7.16 -2.76
N TRP A 260 -14.91 -7.43 -3.78
CA TRP A 260 -15.70 -8.67 -3.91
C TRP A 260 -15.56 -9.28 -5.30
N ARG A 261 -16.49 -9.02 -6.21
CA ARG A 261 -16.55 -9.60 -7.57
C ARG A 261 -15.77 -8.76 -8.57
N ASP A 262 -16.07 -7.47 -8.60
CA ASP A 262 -15.58 -6.54 -9.60
C ASP A 262 -14.47 -5.64 -9.05
N HIS A 263 -13.61 -5.16 -9.94
CA HIS A 263 -12.66 -4.11 -9.61
C HIS A 263 -13.37 -2.76 -9.59
N ARG A 264 -13.19 -2.02 -8.51
CA ARG A 264 -13.56 -0.61 -8.40
C ARG A 264 -12.35 0.24 -8.75
N ALA A 265 -12.59 1.42 -9.30
CA ALA A 265 -11.54 2.33 -9.70
C ALA A 265 -11.63 3.64 -8.90
N MET A 266 -10.48 4.19 -8.52
CA MET A 266 -10.39 5.55 -7.95
C MET A 266 -9.05 6.19 -8.34
N PRO A 267 -8.94 7.54 -8.36
CA PRO A 267 -7.65 8.20 -8.50
C PRO A 267 -6.69 7.78 -7.37
N LEU A 268 -5.43 7.44 -7.70
CA LEU A 268 -4.46 7.04 -6.68
C LEU A 268 -4.21 8.15 -5.65
N LEU A 269 -4.18 9.40 -6.09
CA LEU A 269 -4.04 10.56 -5.20
C LEU A 269 -5.13 10.61 -4.12
N LEU A 270 -6.38 10.30 -4.48
CA LEU A 270 -7.47 10.23 -3.51
C LEU A 270 -7.20 9.16 -2.45
N GLY A 271 -6.75 7.97 -2.88
CA GLY A 271 -6.36 6.91 -1.95
C GLY A 271 -5.25 7.34 -0.99
N LEU A 272 -4.22 8.00 -1.52
CA LEU A 272 -3.11 8.52 -0.69
C LEU A 272 -3.60 9.58 0.31
N VAL A 273 -4.46 10.51 -0.11
CA VAL A 273 -5.04 11.53 0.80
C VAL A 273 -5.88 10.89 1.90
N LEU A 274 -6.74 9.91 1.56
CA LEU A 274 -7.56 9.21 2.56
C LEU A 274 -6.72 8.45 3.58
N VAL A 275 -5.67 7.75 3.15
CA VAL A 275 -4.76 7.06 4.08
C VAL A 275 -4.01 8.08 4.95
N SER A 276 -3.54 9.19 4.38
CA SER A 276 -2.88 10.26 5.14
C SER A 276 -3.80 10.89 6.20
N LEU A 277 -5.10 11.00 5.91
CA LEU A 277 -6.09 11.44 6.87
C LEU A 277 -6.19 10.48 8.07
N PHE A 278 -6.20 9.16 7.83
CA PHE A 278 -6.20 8.17 8.91
C PHE A 278 -4.90 8.22 9.74
N ILE A 279 -3.75 8.44 9.10
CA ILE A 279 -2.47 8.62 9.81
C ILE A 279 -2.52 9.88 10.68
N TRP A 280 -3.04 10.99 10.14
CA TRP A 280 -3.20 12.25 10.90
C TRP A 280 -4.17 12.10 12.09
N ILE A 281 -5.25 11.32 11.96
CA ILE A 281 -6.13 10.99 13.09
C ILE A 281 -5.35 10.18 14.14
N SER A 282 -4.57 9.19 13.73
CA SER A 282 -3.74 8.38 14.64
C SER A 282 -2.67 9.23 15.33
N GLU A 283 -2.10 10.24 14.64
CA GLU A 283 -1.19 11.22 15.21
C GLU A 283 -1.86 12.06 16.31
N ASN A 284 -3.10 12.50 16.08
CA ASN A 284 -3.87 13.20 17.12
C ASN A 284 -4.11 12.32 18.36
N ILE A 285 -4.37 11.02 18.17
CA ILE A 285 -4.48 10.07 19.28
C ILE A 285 -3.13 9.93 19.99
N GLY A 286 -2.02 9.80 19.26
CA GLY A 286 -0.68 9.69 19.82
C GLY A 286 -0.29 10.88 20.69
N THR A 287 -0.54 12.11 20.22
CA THR A 287 -0.29 13.33 20.99
C THR A 287 -1.27 13.49 22.16
N PHE A 288 -2.56 13.14 21.99
CA PHE A 288 -3.54 13.14 23.08
C PHE A 288 -3.14 12.17 24.20
N THR A 289 -2.62 11.01 23.86
CA THR A 289 -2.14 10.00 24.82
C THR A 289 -0.71 10.29 25.31
N ARG A 290 -0.17 11.47 25.00
CA ARG A 290 1.15 11.96 25.43
C ARG A 290 2.33 11.04 25.05
N ILE A 291 2.17 10.31 23.95
CA ILE A 291 3.27 9.47 23.43
C ILE A 291 4.41 10.38 22.93
N TRP A 292 4.07 11.46 22.26
CA TRP A 292 4.97 12.58 21.93
C TRP A 292 4.20 13.89 22.04
N LEU A 293 4.90 14.99 22.16
CA LEU A 293 4.31 16.31 22.26
C LEU A 293 4.99 17.26 21.27
N TYR A 294 4.19 18.06 20.60
CA TYR A 294 4.65 19.21 19.85
C TYR A 294 4.90 20.41 20.78
N PRO A 295 5.81 21.34 20.44
CA PRO A 295 5.99 22.57 21.22
C PRO A 295 4.69 23.34 21.48
N SER A 296 3.77 23.34 20.53
CA SER A 296 2.43 23.96 20.66
C SER A 296 1.52 23.27 21.68
N GLN A 297 1.88 22.09 22.15
CA GLN A 297 1.10 21.28 23.11
C GLN A 297 1.71 21.26 24.52
N SER A 298 2.72 22.11 24.78
CA SER A 298 3.42 22.18 26.08
C SER A 298 2.52 22.57 27.25
N HIS A 299 1.53 23.43 27.01
CA HIS A 299 0.58 23.91 28.01
C HIS A 299 -0.75 23.15 28.05
N GLY A 300 -0.95 22.19 27.16
CA GLY A 300 -2.14 21.38 27.06
C GLY A 300 -2.30 20.80 25.66
N TRP A 301 -3.08 19.72 25.57
CA TRP A 301 -3.31 19.12 24.26
C TRP A 301 -4.15 20.05 23.36
N ALA A 302 -3.67 20.23 22.16
CA ALA A 302 -4.37 20.87 21.04
C ALA A 302 -4.32 19.97 19.82
N MET A 303 -5.32 20.07 18.97
CA MET A 303 -5.38 19.30 17.73
C MET A 303 -4.16 19.59 16.85
N VAL A 304 -3.56 18.55 16.31
CA VAL A 304 -2.42 18.64 15.39
C VAL A 304 -2.85 19.42 14.15
N SER A 305 -2.05 20.39 13.71
CA SER A 305 -2.37 21.26 12.59
C SER A 305 -2.62 20.48 11.29
N PHE A 306 -3.54 20.96 10.45
CA PHE A 306 -3.80 20.37 9.12
C PHE A 306 -2.58 20.41 8.20
N GLY A 307 -1.61 21.28 8.43
CA GLY A 307 -0.33 21.25 7.72
C GLY A 307 0.43 19.93 7.87
N LYS A 308 0.22 19.22 8.98
CA LYS A 308 0.78 17.88 9.19
C LYS A 308 0.13 16.82 8.31
N LEU A 309 -1.16 16.94 7.97
CA LEU A 309 -1.81 16.07 6.99
C LEU A 309 -1.06 16.09 5.64
N GLY A 310 -0.67 17.28 5.17
CA GLY A 310 0.15 17.41 3.96
C GLY A 310 1.52 16.75 4.10
N SER A 311 2.18 16.85 5.26
CA SER A 311 3.43 16.14 5.53
C SER A 311 3.24 14.64 5.48
N TRP A 312 2.19 14.09 6.06
CA TRP A 312 1.85 12.68 6.00
C TRP A 312 1.53 12.21 4.57
N PHE A 313 0.87 13.04 3.76
CA PHE A 313 0.65 12.74 2.35
C PHE A 313 1.98 12.55 1.60
N LEU A 314 2.95 13.44 1.78
CA LEU A 314 4.27 13.30 1.15
C LEU A 314 5.04 12.08 1.69
N LEU A 315 5.05 11.86 3.00
CA LEU A 315 5.70 10.70 3.62
C LEU A 315 5.05 9.38 3.17
N LEU A 316 3.74 9.39 2.92
CA LEU A 316 3.03 8.22 2.40
C LEU A 316 3.46 7.89 0.96
N ILE A 317 3.86 8.88 0.13
CA ILE A 317 4.43 8.64 -1.19
C ILE A 317 5.76 7.86 -1.08
N ILE A 318 6.62 8.20 -0.12
CA ILE A 318 7.83 7.41 0.16
C ILE A 318 7.45 5.99 0.54
N SER A 319 6.49 5.85 1.44
CA SER A 319 5.98 4.56 1.91
C SER A 319 5.43 3.71 0.76
N TYR A 320 4.61 4.31 -0.10
CA TYR A 320 4.07 3.69 -1.30
C TYR A 320 5.18 3.23 -2.25
N THR A 321 6.20 4.05 -2.44
CA THR A 321 7.37 3.72 -3.28
C THR A 321 8.14 2.54 -2.73
N LEU A 322 8.46 2.53 -1.43
CA LEU A 322 9.18 1.43 -0.78
C LEU A 322 8.44 0.09 -0.94
N VAL A 323 7.13 0.09 -0.69
CA VAL A 323 6.30 -1.12 -0.87
C VAL A 323 6.20 -1.50 -2.35
N GLY A 324 6.08 -0.52 -3.25
CA GLY A 324 6.03 -0.75 -4.70
C GLY A 324 7.33 -1.30 -5.31
N LEU A 325 8.48 -1.08 -4.68
CA LEU A 325 9.75 -1.69 -5.07
C LEU A 325 9.79 -3.19 -4.74
N ILE A 326 9.11 -3.60 -3.67
CA ILE A 326 9.02 -5.00 -3.24
C ILE A 326 7.86 -5.71 -3.95
N ASN A 327 6.69 -5.05 -4.03
CA ASN A 327 5.49 -5.54 -4.67
C ASN A 327 5.26 -4.80 -5.99
N ALA A 328 5.79 -5.35 -7.08
CA ALA A 328 5.67 -4.70 -8.39
C ALA A 328 4.21 -4.38 -8.75
N PRO A 329 3.89 -3.13 -9.13
CA PRO A 329 2.58 -2.75 -9.61
C PRO A 329 2.19 -3.57 -10.85
N ARG A 330 0.94 -4.08 -10.89
CA ARG A 330 0.40 -4.83 -12.02
C ARG A 330 -0.43 -3.90 -12.89
N SER A 331 -0.20 -3.90 -14.21
CA SER A 331 -1.04 -3.15 -15.15
C SER A 331 -2.41 -3.82 -15.35
N VAL A 332 -3.42 -3.03 -15.70
CA VAL A 332 -4.67 -3.55 -16.25
C VAL A 332 -4.35 -4.04 -17.68
N LYS A 333 -4.76 -5.28 -18.06
CA LYS A 333 -4.59 -5.81 -19.42
C LYS A 333 -5.17 -4.81 -20.41
N GLY A 334 -4.32 -4.19 -21.23
CA GLY A 334 -4.69 -3.16 -22.20
C GLY A 334 -3.61 -2.08 -22.40
N ASP A 335 -2.76 -1.84 -21.40
CA ASP A 335 -1.58 -0.99 -21.59
C ASP A 335 -0.42 -1.87 -22.08
N HIS A 336 -0.15 -1.81 -23.38
CA HIS A 336 1.00 -2.36 -24.10
C HIS A 336 1.78 -3.50 -23.40
N GLU A 337 1.57 -4.72 -23.90
CA GLU A 337 2.40 -5.88 -23.60
C GLU A 337 3.88 -5.52 -23.69
N GLY A 338 4.61 -5.66 -22.59
CA GLY A 338 6.04 -5.89 -22.68
C GLY A 338 7.00 -4.99 -21.95
N ARG A 339 6.59 -4.10 -21.02
CA ARG A 339 7.59 -3.43 -20.16
C ARG A 339 7.21 -3.59 -18.68
N PRO A 340 8.06 -4.23 -17.85
CA PRO A 340 7.95 -4.09 -16.40
C PRO A 340 8.19 -2.62 -16.05
N TYR A 341 7.27 -2.03 -15.30
CA TYR A 341 7.38 -0.66 -14.81
C TYR A 341 8.58 -0.47 -13.88
#